data_01023bbaf246cb76f0809b533cc2a726
#
_entry.id   01023bbaf246cb76f0809b533cc2a726
#
_cell.length_a   1.000
_cell.length_b   1.000
_cell.length_c   1.000
_cell.angle_alpha   90.00
_cell.angle_beta   90.00
_cell.angle_gamma   90.00
#
_symmetry.space_group_name_H-M   'P 1'
#
loop_
_entity.id
_entity.type
_entity.pdbx_description
1 polymer ?
#
loop_
_entity_poly.entity_id
_entity_poly.type
_entity_poly.pdbx_seq_one_letter_code
_entity_poly.pdbx_strand_id
1 'polypeptide(L)'
;MKILLKILIIIIALTTIECTKEKKYQYNVNTVSVEQNGGEKNNRKSTTEFISIAYADLFNTNISQSKLVNLSIAYSSFGDLKVIEERIIKNFLNDTNIYIPQYSTVNNDTTLFIVNSYKKFYNREPNEFEKHYWKELIRSHSEIAPSTIYYALMTSDEYRFY
;
A
#
# COMPACT_ATOMS: atom_id res chain seq x y z
N MET A 1 37.75 -50.20 -20.18
CA MET A 1 36.31 -49.93 -20.06
C MET A 1 35.91 -49.37 -18.71
N LYS A 2 36.29 -49.95 -17.54
CA LYS A 2 35.87 -49.46 -16.20
C LYS A 2 36.42 -48.07 -15.83
N ILE A 3 37.63 -47.70 -16.33
CA ILE A 3 38.25 -46.39 -16.04
C ILE A 3 37.56 -45.27 -16.83
N LEU A 4 37.24 -45.48 -18.07
CA LEU A 4 36.48 -44.54 -18.93
C LEU A 4 35.10 -44.22 -18.38
N LEU A 5 34.42 -45.22 -17.81
CA LEU A 5 33.09 -45.05 -17.19
C LEU A 5 33.17 -44.20 -15.91
N LYS A 6 34.22 -44.35 -15.10
CA LYS A 6 34.44 -43.52 -13.90
C LYS A 6 34.73 -42.07 -14.25
N ILE A 7 35.50 -41.82 -15.30
CA ILE A 7 35.82 -40.45 -15.76
C ILE A 7 34.56 -39.77 -16.30
N LEU A 8 33.70 -40.49 -17.01
CA LEU A 8 32.45 -39.96 -17.51
C LEU A 8 31.48 -39.55 -16.40
N ILE A 9 31.39 -40.34 -15.31
CA ILE A 9 30.57 -40.01 -14.13
C ILE A 9 31.08 -38.76 -13.40
N ILE A 10 32.39 -38.57 -13.30
CA ILE A 10 33.00 -37.39 -12.67
C ILE A 10 32.70 -36.12 -13.49
N ILE A 11 32.75 -36.21 -14.82
CA ILE A 11 32.46 -35.06 -15.71
C ILE A 11 30.96 -34.67 -15.60
N ILE A 12 30.04 -35.62 -15.52
CA ILE A 12 28.62 -35.34 -15.34
C ILE A 12 28.31 -34.70 -13.99
N ALA A 13 29.01 -35.11 -12.92
CA ALA A 13 28.83 -34.53 -11.59
C ALA A 13 29.33 -33.10 -11.46
N LEU A 14 30.29 -32.68 -12.29
CA LEU A 14 30.84 -31.32 -12.30
C LEU A 14 29.95 -30.30 -13.06
N THR A 15 29.05 -30.75 -13.91
CA THR A 15 28.19 -29.86 -14.72
C THR A 15 26.88 -29.45 -14.00
N THR A 16 26.59 -29.98 -12.80
CA THR A 16 25.34 -29.70 -12.07
C THR A 16 25.44 -28.60 -11.02
N ILE A 17 26.59 -27.90 -10.90
CA ILE A 17 26.70 -26.76 -9.99
C ILE A 17 26.29 -25.50 -10.74
N GLU A 18 25.02 -25.38 -11.07
CA GLU A 18 24.43 -24.08 -11.36
C GLU A 18 24.21 -23.32 -10.06
N CYS A 19 25.15 -22.43 -9.77
CA CYS A 19 24.98 -21.47 -8.70
C CYS A 19 23.97 -20.41 -9.15
N THR A 20 22.69 -20.62 -8.86
CA THR A 20 21.66 -19.60 -9.04
C THR A 20 21.95 -18.45 -8.06
N LYS A 21 22.55 -17.37 -8.57
CA LYS A 21 22.66 -16.12 -7.82
C LYS A 21 21.27 -15.55 -7.64
N GLU A 22 20.68 -15.76 -6.46
CA GLU A 22 19.51 -15.00 -6.05
C GLU A 22 19.86 -13.52 -6.06
N LYS A 23 19.25 -12.77 -6.98
CA LYS A 23 19.30 -11.31 -6.95
C LYS A 23 18.47 -10.83 -5.79
N LYS A 24 19.06 -10.61 -4.62
CA LYS A 24 18.41 -9.89 -3.50
C LYS A 24 18.28 -8.42 -3.93
N TYR A 25 17.09 -8.05 -4.35
CA TYR A 25 16.74 -6.64 -4.52
C TYR A 25 16.50 -6.04 -3.14
N GLN A 26 17.46 -5.27 -2.66
CA GLN A 26 17.31 -4.48 -1.44
C GLN A 26 16.74 -3.13 -1.87
N TYR A 27 15.43 -2.95 -1.69
CA TYR A 27 14.79 -1.66 -1.91
C TYR A 27 15.13 -0.76 -0.71
N ASN A 28 16.07 0.14 -0.90
CA ASN A 28 16.25 1.26 0.02
C ASN A 28 15.09 2.22 -0.20
N VAL A 29 14.10 2.17 0.66
CA VAL A 29 13.12 3.25 0.77
C VAL A 29 13.89 4.42 1.38
N ASN A 30 14.25 5.39 0.55
CA ASN A 30 14.78 6.65 1.06
C ASN A 30 13.75 7.24 2.02
N THR A 31 14.11 7.42 3.27
CA THR A 31 13.30 8.16 4.22
C THR A 31 13.22 9.59 3.73
N VAL A 32 12.14 9.92 3.03
CA VAL A 32 11.82 11.30 2.69
C VAL A 32 11.41 11.97 3.99
N SER A 33 12.18 12.96 4.45
CA SER A 33 11.76 13.83 5.55
C SER A 33 10.55 14.62 5.07
N VAL A 34 9.37 14.23 5.53
CA VAL A 34 8.14 14.96 5.25
C VAL A 34 8.11 16.15 6.21
N GLU A 35 8.33 17.35 5.69
CA GLU A 35 8.14 18.56 6.48
C GLU A 35 6.66 18.67 6.86
N GLN A 36 6.39 18.89 8.15
CA GLN A 36 5.04 18.95 8.72
C GLN A 36 4.20 20.16 8.25
N ASN A 37 4.76 21.03 7.45
CA ASN A 37 4.13 22.27 6.96
C ASN A 37 3.73 22.15 5.50
N GLY A 38 2.74 21.29 5.18
CA GLY A 38 2.00 21.37 3.92
C GLY A 38 2.82 21.63 2.64
N GLY A 39 4.01 21.03 2.52
CA GLY A 39 4.84 21.12 1.32
C GLY A 39 4.05 20.61 0.12
N GLU A 40 4.23 21.26 -1.02
CA GLU A 40 3.62 20.81 -2.27
C GLU A 40 3.98 19.33 -2.50
N LYS A 41 2.97 18.47 -2.55
CA LYS A 41 3.13 17.05 -2.83
C LYS A 41 3.37 16.85 -4.32
N ASN A 42 4.61 16.97 -4.75
CA ASN A 42 4.98 16.96 -6.18
C ASN A 42 5.45 15.59 -6.68
N ASN A 43 5.80 14.68 -5.75
CA ASN A 43 6.34 13.38 -6.11
C ASN A 43 5.23 12.32 -6.10
N ARG A 44 4.93 11.78 -7.27
CA ARG A 44 3.98 10.68 -7.41
C ARG A 44 4.60 9.38 -6.90
N LYS A 45 3.89 8.67 -6.05
CA LYS A 45 4.28 7.33 -5.60
C LYS A 45 4.43 6.39 -6.79
N SER A 46 5.52 5.63 -6.84
CA SER A 46 5.65 4.50 -7.77
C SER A 46 4.62 3.42 -7.47
N THR A 47 4.44 2.47 -8.38
CA THR A 47 3.50 1.35 -8.19
C THR A 47 3.76 0.58 -6.90
N THR A 48 5.02 0.23 -6.64
CA THR A 48 5.41 -0.54 -5.45
C THR A 48 5.25 0.26 -4.18
N GLU A 49 5.56 1.55 -4.19
CA GLU A 49 5.34 2.46 -3.06
C GLU A 49 3.86 2.62 -2.76
N PHE A 50 3.03 2.86 -3.78
CA PHE A 50 1.59 2.97 -3.59
C PHE A 50 1.00 1.71 -2.92
N ILE A 51 1.32 0.52 -3.44
CA ILE A 51 0.81 -0.74 -2.90
C ILE A 51 1.33 -0.98 -1.48
N SER A 52 2.62 -0.73 -1.23
CA SER A 52 3.25 -0.97 0.07
C SER A 52 2.70 -0.04 1.14
N ILE A 53 2.55 1.25 0.83
CA ILE A 53 2.02 2.26 1.75
C ILE A 53 0.55 1.98 2.03
N ALA A 54 -0.26 1.74 1.00
CA ALA A 54 -1.66 1.42 1.17
C ALA A 54 -1.88 0.17 2.03
N TYR A 55 -1.04 -0.84 1.86
CA TYR A 55 -1.08 -2.02 2.71
C TYR A 55 -0.70 -1.70 4.15
N ALA A 56 0.42 -0.99 4.36
CA ALA A 56 0.87 -0.61 5.71
C ALA A 56 -0.17 0.26 6.44
N ASP A 57 -0.81 1.19 5.74
CA ASP A 57 -1.85 2.05 6.30
C ASP A 57 -3.08 1.26 6.79
N LEU A 58 -3.46 0.20 6.12
CA LEU A 58 -4.66 -0.57 6.47
C LEU A 58 -4.38 -1.73 7.43
N PHE A 59 -3.22 -2.39 7.29
CA PHE A 59 -2.91 -3.59 8.07
C PHE A 59 -1.94 -3.34 9.23
N ASN A 60 -1.40 -2.12 9.39
CA ASN A 60 -0.37 -1.76 10.37
C ASN A 60 0.86 -2.68 10.34
N THR A 61 1.16 -3.26 9.17
CA THR A 61 2.30 -4.16 8.95
C THR A 61 2.79 -4.06 7.52
N ASN A 62 4.01 -4.50 7.26
CA ASN A 62 4.57 -4.48 5.92
C ASN A 62 3.98 -5.62 5.07
N ILE A 63 3.76 -5.31 3.79
CA ILE A 63 3.35 -6.31 2.80
C ILE A 63 4.48 -7.32 2.54
N SER A 64 4.14 -8.61 2.38
CA SER A 64 5.16 -9.60 1.99
C SER A 64 5.64 -9.38 0.56
N GLN A 65 6.91 -9.70 0.30
CA GLN A 65 7.52 -9.53 -1.02
C GLN A 65 6.73 -10.25 -2.13
N SER A 66 6.28 -11.47 -1.88
CA SER A 66 5.50 -12.23 -2.87
C SER A 66 4.16 -11.57 -3.20
N LYS A 67 3.44 -11.07 -2.19
CA LYS A 67 2.16 -10.36 -2.38
C LYS A 67 2.38 -9.03 -3.11
N LEU A 68 3.46 -8.29 -2.79
CA LEU A 68 3.83 -7.05 -3.46
C LEU A 68 4.12 -7.28 -4.94
N VAL A 69 4.92 -8.29 -5.29
CA VAL A 69 5.25 -8.62 -6.68
C VAL A 69 3.99 -8.98 -7.47
N ASN A 70 3.13 -9.84 -6.91
CA ASN A 70 1.90 -10.25 -7.59
C ASN A 70 0.96 -9.07 -7.86
N LEU A 71 0.79 -8.16 -6.88
CA LEU A 71 -0.02 -6.96 -7.06
C LEU A 71 0.61 -5.97 -8.04
N SER A 72 1.95 -5.85 -8.06
CA SER A 72 2.66 -4.99 -9.00
C SER A 72 2.51 -5.48 -10.44
N ILE A 73 2.53 -6.80 -10.67
CA ILE A 73 2.26 -7.39 -11.99
C ILE A 73 0.81 -7.08 -12.42
N ALA A 74 -0.15 -7.32 -11.52
CA ALA A 74 -1.56 -7.00 -11.78
C ALA A 74 -1.75 -5.51 -12.10
N TYR A 75 -1.14 -4.63 -11.33
CA TYR A 75 -1.16 -3.18 -11.56
C TYR A 75 -0.62 -2.82 -12.95
N SER A 76 0.54 -3.36 -13.32
CA SER A 76 1.19 -3.05 -14.61
C SER A 76 0.45 -3.61 -15.83
N SER A 77 -0.45 -4.59 -15.61
CA SER A 77 -1.25 -5.19 -16.67
C SER A 77 -2.48 -4.36 -17.05
N PHE A 78 -2.82 -3.34 -16.26
CA PHE A 78 -3.95 -2.46 -16.53
C PHE A 78 -3.50 -1.17 -17.21
N GLY A 79 -4.22 -0.76 -18.26
CA GLY A 79 -3.98 0.51 -18.94
C GLY A 79 -4.45 1.72 -18.14
N ASP A 80 -5.52 1.57 -17.36
CA ASP A 80 -6.06 2.61 -16.48
C ASP A 80 -5.55 2.42 -15.04
N LEU A 81 -4.58 3.24 -14.68
CA LEU A 81 -3.95 3.18 -13.35
C LEU A 81 -4.93 3.51 -12.22
N LYS A 82 -5.86 4.42 -12.46
CA LYS A 82 -6.83 4.82 -11.43
C LYS A 82 -7.77 3.66 -11.08
N VAL A 83 -8.27 2.98 -12.09
CA VAL A 83 -9.15 1.82 -11.90
C VAL A 83 -8.47 0.69 -11.14
N ILE A 84 -7.20 0.39 -11.45
CA ILE A 84 -6.50 -0.68 -10.74
C ILE A 84 -6.16 -0.29 -9.29
N GLU A 85 -5.81 0.96 -9.03
CA GLU A 85 -5.57 1.47 -7.68
C GLU A 85 -6.84 1.39 -6.82
N GLU A 86 -7.97 1.86 -7.34
CA GLU A 86 -9.26 1.75 -6.67
C GLU A 86 -9.61 0.29 -6.35
N ARG A 87 -9.34 -0.64 -7.26
CA ARG A 87 -9.55 -2.08 -7.03
C ARG A 87 -8.65 -2.64 -5.95
N ILE A 88 -7.38 -2.26 -5.92
CA ILE A 88 -6.43 -2.69 -4.90
C ILE A 88 -6.89 -2.19 -3.53
N ILE A 89 -7.22 -0.90 -3.40
CA ILE A 89 -7.73 -0.32 -2.15
C ILE A 89 -9.02 -1.02 -1.71
N LYS A 90 -9.97 -1.21 -2.62
CA LYS A 90 -11.22 -1.91 -2.33
C LYS A 90 -11.00 -3.34 -1.85
N ASN A 91 -10.06 -4.07 -2.48
CA ASN A 91 -9.71 -5.43 -2.05
C ASN A 91 -9.09 -5.45 -0.67
N PHE A 92 -8.21 -4.49 -0.35
CA PHE A 92 -7.64 -4.37 0.99
C PHE A 92 -8.72 -4.04 2.02
N LEU A 93 -9.62 -3.11 1.73
CA LEU A 93 -10.71 -2.74 2.62
C LEU A 93 -11.74 -3.85 2.87
N ASN A 94 -11.80 -4.85 2.00
CA ASN A 94 -12.65 -6.04 2.18
C ASN A 94 -11.97 -7.17 2.98
N ASP A 95 -10.68 -7.03 3.33
CA ASP A 95 -9.98 -8.02 4.15
C ASP A 95 -10.40 -7.87 5.61
N THR A 96 -10.57 -8.99 6.32
CA THR A 96 -11.00 -9.00 7.73
C THR A 96 -9.89 -8.60 8.72
N ASN A 97 -8.64 -8.56 8.27
CA ASN A 97 -7.47 -8.25 9.11
C ASN A 97 -7.07 -6.77 9.08
N ILE A 98 -7.88 -5.90 8.47
CA ILE A 98 -7.62 -4.47 8.42
C ILE A 98 -7.95 -3.78 9.74
N TYR A 99 -7.23 -2.71 10.02
CA TYR A 99 -7.48 -1.86 11.18
C TYR A 99 -8.31 -0.63 10.77
N ILE A 100 -9.63 -0.73 10.94
CA ILE A 100 -10.56 0.40 10.74
C ILE A 100 -11.27 0.68 12.06
N PRO A 101 -11.41 1.95 12.49
CA PRO A 101 -12.19 2.32 13.64
C PRO A 101 -13.66 1.85 13.51
N GLN A 102 -14.24 1.44 14.63
CA GLN A 102 -15.66 1.07 14.65
C GLN A 102 -16.54 2.30 14.48
N TYR A 103 -17.72 2.11 13.93
CA TYR A 103 -18.70 3.17 13.71
C TYR A 103 -19.03 3.96 14.98
N SER A 104 -19.18 3.27 16.13
CA SER A 104 -19.39 3.90 17.43
C SER A 104 -18.27 4.88 17.82
N THR A 105 -17.03 4.54 17.53
CA THR A 105 -15.87 5.41 17.80
C THR A 105 -15.91 6.66 16.93
N VAL A 106 -16.29 6.52 15.66
CA VAL A 106 -16.41 7.65 14.72
C VAL A 106 -17.51 8.62 15.15
N ASN A 107 -18.66 8.11 15.60
CA ASN A 107 -19.78 8.94 16.06
C ASN A 107 -19.50 9.65 17.39
N ASN A 108 -18.73 9.02 18.28
CA ASN A 108 -18.39 9.64 19.57
C ASN A 108 -17.48 10.86 19.40
N ASP A 109 -16.52 10.80 18.48
CA ASP A 109 -15.65 11.94 18.15
C ASP A 109 -15.31 11.94 16.66
N THR A 110 -16.26 12.45 15.86
CA THR A 110 -16.10 12.58 14.41
C THR A 110 -14.91 13.50 14.05
N THR A 111 -14.65 14.53 14.84
CA THR A 111 -13.54 15.45 14.57
C THR A 111 -12.20 14.75 14.71
N LEU A 112 -12.02 14.02 15.81
CA LEU A 112 -10.80 13.26 16.04
C LEU A 112 -10.58 12.18 14.96
N PHE A 113 -11.66 11.49 14.55
CA PHE A 113 -11.58 10.52 13.45
C PHE A 113 -11.10 11.15 12.15
N ILE A 114 -11.65 12.31 11.77
CA ILE A 114 -11.24 13.04 10.55
C ILE A 114 -9.77 13.46 10.65
N VAL A 115 -9.35 14.06 11.75
CA VAL A 115 -7.97 14.51 11.96
C VAL A 115 -7.00 13.33 11.87
N ASN A 116 -7.31 12.22 12.54
CA ASN A 116 -6.47 11.03 12.51
C ASN A 116 -6.41 10.38 11.12
N SER A 117 -7.50 10.41 10.36
CA SER A 117 -7.55 9.90 8.99
C SER A 117 -6.67 10.73 8.05
N TYR A 118 -6.71 12.06 8.16
CA TYR A 118 -5.86 12.95 7.37
C TYR A 118 -4.38 12.80 7.73
N LYS A 119 -4.06 12.72 9.02
CA LYS A 119 -2.69 12.44 9.47
C LYS A 119 -2.18 11.11 8.94
N LYS A 120 -3.02 10.09 8.98
CA LYS A 120 -2.68 8.74 8.52
C LYS A 120 -2.41 8.67 7.02
N PHE A 121 -3.30 9.22 6.20
CA PHE A 121 -3.25 9.05 4.76
C PHE A 121 -2.53 10.18 4.03
N TYR A 122 -2.58 11.40 4.57
CA TYR A 122 -2.03 12.59 3.91
C TYR A 122 -0.85 13.19 4.65
N ASN A 123 -0.55 12.70 5.86
CA ASN A 123 0.52 13.23 6.73
C ASN A 123 0.38 14.74 7.01
N ARG A 124 -0.85 15.23 7.08
CA ARG A 124 -1.18 16.60 7.45
C ARG A 124 -2.47 16.67 8.25
N GLU A 125 -2.75 17.81 8.83
CA GLU A 125 -4.06 18.07 9.39
C GLU A 125 -5.05 18.55 8.31
N PRO A 126 -6.35 18.21 8.45
CA PRO A 126 -7.38 18.77 7.60
C PRO A 126 -7.55 20.26 7.92
N ASN A 127 -7.81 21.07 6.90
CA ASN A 127 -8.21 22.48 7.11
C ASN A 127 -9.66 22.56 7.63
N GLU A 128 -10.10 23.75 8.01
CA GLU A 128 -11.44 23.94 8.61
C GLU A 128 -12.58 23.60 7.63
N PHE A 129 -12.39 23.85 6.34
CA PHE A 129 -13.38 23.49 5.31
C PHE A 129 -13.50 21.96 5.19
N GLU A 130 -12.39 21.24 5.14
CA GLU A 130 -12.34 19.78 5.06
C GLU A 130 -12.98 19.15 6.31
N LYS A 131 -12.65 19.66 7.51
CA LYS A 131 -13.27 19.23 8.77
C LYS A 131 -14.78 19.41 8.73
N HIS A 132 -15.24 20.61 8.34
CA HIS A 132 -16.67 20.92 8.25
C HIS A 132 -17.36 20.00 7.25
N TYR A 133 -16.83 19.86 6.05
CA TYR A 133 -17.38 19.00 4.99
C TYR A 133 -17.60 17.57 5.46
N TRP A 134 -16.55 16.94 6.02
CA TRP A 134 -16.64 15.56 6.47
C TRP A 134 -17.58 15.39 7.67
N LYS A 135 -17.60 16.35 8.59
CA LYS A 135 -18.56 16.32 9.72
C LYS A 135 -20.00 16.37 9.24
N GLU A 136 -20.31 17.27 8.31
CA GLU A 136 -21.66 17.38 7.75
C GLU A 136 -22.03 16.12 6.95
N LEU A 137 -21.12 15.56 6.19
CA LEU A 137 -21.33 14.33 5.43
C LEU A 137 -21.67 13.15 6.38
N ILE A 138 -20.85 12.93 7.41
CA ILE A 138 -21.06 11.84 8.38
C ILE A 138 -22.36 12.05 9.17
N ARG A 139 -22.68 13.29 9.54
CA ARG A 139 -23.90 13.63 10.27
C ARG A 139 -25.17 13.41 9.43
N SER A 140 -25.14 13.78 8.15
CA SER A 140 -26.29 13.68 7.25
C SER A 140 -26.52 12.28 6.69
N HIS A 141 -25.49 11.43 6.73
CA HIS A 141 -25.50 10.07 6.17
C HIS A 141 -24.97 9.07 7.20
N SER A 142 -25.81 8.77 8.18
CA SER A 142 -25.44 7.88 9.29
C SER A 142 -25.13 6.44 8.84
N GLU A 143 -25.47 6.08 7.62
CA GLU A 143 -25.18 4.78 7.00
C GLU A 143 -23.76 4.68 6.42
N ILE A 144 -23.00 5.78 6.32
CA ILE A 144 -21.65 5.75 5.76
C ILE A 144 -20.71 5.02 6.72
N ALA A 145 -20.22 3.87 6.26
CA ALA A 145 -19.24 3.12 7.02
C ALA A 145 -17.86 3.84 7.05
N PRO A 146 -17.08 3.72 8.15
CA PRO A 146 -15.73 4.26 8.21
C PRO A 146 -14.82 3.79 7.08
N SER A 147 -15.01 2.56 6.58
CA SER A 147 -14.32 2.03 5.40
C SER A 147 -14.59 2.82 4.12
N THR A 148 -15.81 3.36 3.96
CA THR A 148 -16.16 4.21 2.82
C THR A 148 -15.38 5.52 2.84
N ILE A 149 -15.20 6.11 4.02
CA ILE A 149 -14.40 7.33 4.19
C ILE A 149 -12.92 7.03 3.90
N TYR A 150 -12.39 5.91 4.41
CA TYR A 150 -11.03 5.46 4.10
C TYR A 150 -10.85 5.24 2.60
N TYR A 151 -11.83 4.59 1.95
CA TYR A 151 -11.81 4.42 0.50
C TYR A 151 -11.73 5.75 -0.23
N ALA A 152 -12.57 6.73 0.11
CA ALA A 152 -12.58 8.05 -0.52
C ALA A 152 -11.24 8.79 -0.34
N LEU A 153 -10.65 8.74 0.87
CA LEU A 153 -9.35 9.36 1.11
C LEU A 153 -8.22 8.66 0.35
N MET A 154 -8.17 7.34 0.36
CA MET A 154 -7.09 6.56 -0.27
C MET A 154 -7.17 6.50 -1.80
N THR A 155 -8.32 6.82 -2.41
CA THR A 155 -8.50 6.90 -3.86
C THR A 155 -8.41 8.33 -4.40
N SER A 156 -8.17 9.31 -3.52
CA SER A 156 -7.98 10.71 -3.91
C SER A 156 -6.63 10.92 -4.61
N ASP A 157 -6.55 11.98 -5.41
CA ASP A 157 -5.29 12.36 -6.05
C ASP A 157 -4.22 12.73 -5.01
N GLU A 158 -4.61 13.34 -3.88
CA GLU A 158 -3.66 13.68 -2.82
C GLU A 158 -2.95 12.46 -2.23
N TYR A 159 -3.63 11.33 -2.09
CA TYR A 159 -3.04 10.11 -1.58
C TYR A 159 -1.95 9.53 -2.50
N ARG A 160 -1.99 9.85 -3.80
CA ARG A 160 -1.01 9.36 -4.78
C ARG A 160 0.32 10.09 -4.75
N PHE A 161 0.39 11.22 -4.07
CA PHE A 161 1.58 12.07 -4.00
C PHE A 161 2.16 12.13 -2.58
N TYR A 162 3.46 12.43 -2.51
CA TYR A 162 4.16 12.74 -1.26
C TYR A 162 4.15 14.25 -1.01
#